data_b4c85cd9374472d9bc91140c90e1e6c3
#
_entry.id   b4c85cd9374472d9bc91140c90e1e6c3
#
_cell.length_a   1.000
_cell.length_b   1.000
_cell.length_c   1.000
_cell.angle_alpha   90.00
_cell.angle_beta   90.00
_cell.angle_gamma   90.00
#
_symmetry.space_group_name_H-M   'P 1'
#
loop_
_entity.id
_entity.type
_entity.pdbx_description
1 polymer ?
#
loop_
_entity_poly.entity_id
_entity_poly.type
_entity_poly.pdbx_seq_one_letter_code
_entity_poly.pdbx_strand_id
1 'polypeptide(L)'
;MEKRKLISLRAVLLGYLVQTAVSCIVAAVLWFLLFFLCIDSGWLLPANRAARVSNEAAQNILPYRTAKTFDPAELDPLCRYVLIDAEGNTVLATNMDSSHLQKAMREWTGDLRREIGYEQYYLRARLQDGTVCLLQFDYAVPYADPTLRDTLPDVQTMHLILGIFLLVGVVAWSTHRSGAFLRRETARLTEVSRQVAEKKGIEDIDFTGAKVREYDEALRALQLMGEELTDSLQV
;
A
#
# COMPACT_ATOMS: atom_id res chain seq x y z
N MET A 1 39.95 -18.76 27.98
CA MET A 1 38.54 -19.17 27.75
C MET A 1 37.73 -17.88 27.52
N GLU A 2 37.42 -17.60 26.29
CA GLU A 2 36.61 -16.42 25.92
C GLU A 2 35.15 -16.70 26.35
N LYS A 3 34.60 -15.90 27.27
CA LYS A 3 33.19 -16.01 27.66
C LYS A 3 32.31 -15.75 26.46
N ARG A 4 31.82 -16.78 25.78
CA ARG A 4 30.82 -16.62 24.71
C ARG A 4 29.61 -15.88 25.28
N LYS A 5 29.29 -14.70 24.73
CA LYS A 5 28.06 -13.98 25.05
C LYS A 5 26.88 -14.72 24.44
N LEU A 6 26.20 -15.54 25.24
CA LEU A 6 24.94 -16.17 24.86
C LEU A 6 23.82 -15.13 24.91
N ILE A 7 22.99 -15.12 23.88
CA ILE A 7 21.84 -14.21 23.75
C ILE A 7 20.59 -14.97 24.17
N SER A 8 19.72 -14.39 24.98
CA SER A 8 18.45 -15.05 25.32
C SER A 8 17.52 -15.12 24.13
N LEU A 9 16.71 -16.18 24.03
CA LEU A 9 15.71 -16.36 22.99
C LEU A 9 14.75 -15.15 22.91
N ARG A 10 14.37 -14.60 24.07
CA ARG A 10 13.54 -13.38 24.13
C ARG A 10 14.21 -12.19 23.47
N ALA A 11 15.50 -11.98 23.69
CA ALA A 11 16.25 -10.89 23.05
C ALA A 11 16.37 -11.10 21.53
N VAL A 12 16.55 -12.34 21.07
CA VAL A 12 16.54 -12.68 19.63
C VAL A 12 15.19 -12.36 19.01
N LEU A 13 14.09 -12.82 19.61
CA LEU A 13 12.74 -12.58 19.10
C LEU A 13 12.39 -11.08 19.09
N LEU A 14 12.72 -10.36 20.17
CA LEU A 14 12.53 -8.92 20.25
C LEU A 14 13.34 -8.20 19.16
N GLY A 15 14.59 -8.59 18.95
CA GLY A 15 15.45 -8.05 17.90
C GLY A 15 14.84 -8.23 16.51
N TYR A 16 14.26 -9.39 16.21
CA TYR A 16 13.57 -9.63 14.95
C TYR A 16 12.29 -8.78 14.80
N LEU A 17 11.51 -8.64 15.88
CA LEU A 17 10.31 -7.82 15.87
C LEU A 17 10.66 -6.34 15.59
N VAL A 18 11.65 -5.81 16.28
CA VAL A 18 12.16 -4.44 16.07
C VAL A 18 12.69 -4.28 14.63
N GLN A 19 13.50 -5.24 14.16
CA GLN A 19 14.02 -5.20 12.79
C GLN A 19 12.90 -5.19 11.75
N THR A 20 11.85 -6.03 11.94
CA THR A 20 10.70 -6.08 11.04
C THR A 20 9.94 -4.76 11.06
N ALA A 21 9.68 -4.19 12.23
CA ALA A 21 9.00 -2.90 12.38
C ALA A 21 9.79 -1.78 11.67
N VAL A 22 11.10 -1.70 11.89
CA VAL A 22 11.96 -0.72 11.22
C VAL A 22 11.94 -0.92 9.69
N SER A 23 12.01 -2.17 9.22
CA SER A 23 11.95 -2.46 7.77
C SER A 23 10.62 -2.04 7.16
N CYS A 24 9.50 -2.24 7.85
CA CYS A 24 8.18 -1.79 7.40
C CYS A 24 8.10 -0.26 7.33
N ILE A 25 8.62 0.44 8.35
CA ILE A 25 8.65 1.91 8.36
C ILE A 25 9.50 2.43 7.19
N VAL A 26 10.69 1.89 6.98
CA VAL A 26 11.56 2.28 5.86
C VAL A 26 10.88 2.01 4.52
N ALA A 27 10.27 0.84 4.35
CA ALA A 27 9.54 0.50 3.13
C ALA A 27 8.37 1.46 2.87
N ALA A 28 7.60 1.80 3.91
CA ALA A 28 6.50 2.77 3.80
C ALA A 28 7.01 4.17 3.41
N VAL A 29 8.08 4.65 4.04
CA VAL A 29 8.68 5.95 3.70
C VAL A 29 9.16 5.97 2.25
N LEU A 30 9.88 4.93 1.82
CA LEU A 30 10.35 4.83 0.43
C LEU A 30 9.19 4.76 -0.57
N TRP A 31 8.11 4.06 -0.21
CA TRP A 31 6.89 3.97 -1.01
C TRP A 31 6.21 5.34 -1.21
N PHE A 32 6.08 6.11 -0.13
CA PHE A 32 5.55 7.48 -0.22
C PHE A 32 6.48 8.42 -1.01
N LEU A 33 7.80 8.31 -0.82
CA LEU A 33 8.75 9.10 -1.62
C LEU A 33 8.65 8.78 -3.10
N LEU A 34 8.50 7.50 -3.47
CA LEU A 34 8.28 7.09 -4.85
C LEU A 34 7.00 7.70 -5.44
N PHE A 35 5.92 7.74 -4.66
CA PHE A 35 4.67 8.36 -5.07
C PHE A 35 4.85 9.87 -5.36
N PHE A 36 5.55 10.59 -4.48
CA PHE A 36 5.86 12.00 -4.71
C PHE A 36 6.76 12.21 -5.94
N LEU A 37 7.73 11.34 -6.17
CA LEU A 37 8.57 11.37 -7.36
C LEU A 37 7.76 11.16 -8.65
N CYS A 38 6.73 10.30 -8.62
CA CYS A 38 5.82 10.12 -9.76
C CYS A 38 5.01 11.40 -10.06
N ILE A 39 4.63 12.17 -9.04
CA ILE A 39 3.98 13.46 -9.24
C ILE A 39 4.96 14.50 -9.77
N ASP A 40 6.15 14.59 -9.19
CA ASP A 40 7.18 15.56 -9.58
C ASP A 40 7.71 15.31 -11.00
N SER A 41 7.86 14.05 -11.39
CA SER A 41 8.25 13.65 -12.75
C SER A 41 7.15 13.84 -13.81
N GLY A 42 5.93 14.20 -13.39
CA GLY A 42 4.80 14.43 -14.29
C GLY A 42 4.10 13.16 -14.79
N TRP A 43 4.38 11.99 -14.23
CA TRP A 43 3.63 10.76 -14.54
C TRP A 43 2.23 10.77 -13.91
N LEU A 44 2.14 11.40 -12.74
CA LEU A 44 0.89 11.65 -12.04
C LEU A 44 0.67 13.16 -11.97
N LEU A 45 -0.58 13.59 -12.07
CA LEU A 45 -0.93 15.00 -11.91
C LEU A 45 -1.36 15.26 -10.45
N PRO A 46 -1.16 16.50 -9.95
CA PRO A 46 -1.60 16.86 -8.61
C PRO A 46 -3.10 16.65 -8.39
N ALA A 47 -3.50 16.22 -7.19
CA ALA A 47 -4.89 15.94 -6.84
C ALA A 47 -5.87 17.11 -7.09
N ASN A 48 -5.38 18.35 -7.01
CA ASN A 48 -6.17 19.56 -7.27
C ASN A 48 -6.18 19.99 -8.74
N ARG A 49 -5.57 19.23 -9.65
CA ARG A 49 -5.46 19.62 -11.07
C ARG A 49 -6.85 19.76 -11.71
N ALA A 50 -7.73 18.76 -11.52
CA ALA A 50 -9.08 18.80 -12.08
C ALA A 50 -9.89 20.00 -11.57
N ALA A 51 -9.84 20.29 -10.26
CA ALA A 51 -10.49 21.46 -9.67
C ALA A 51 -9.95 22.78 -10.25
N ARG A 52 -8.62 22.88 -10.41
CA ARG A 52 -7.98 24.09 -10.94
C ARG A 52 -8.39 24.36 -12.38
N VAL A 53 -8.32 23.36 -13.26
CA VAL A 53 -8.68 23.52 -14.67
C VAL A 53 -10.18 23.75 -14.86
N SER A 54 -11.02 23.15 -14.02
CA SER A 54 -12.47 23.43 -14.02
C SER A 54 -12.79 24.87 -13.59
N ASN A 55 -12.12 25.38 -12.55
CA ASN A 55 -12.25 26.79 -12.16
C ASN A 55 -11.76 27.76 -13.25
N GLU A 56 -10.63 27.43 -13.88
CA GLU A 56 -10.10 28.24 -15.00
C GLU A 56 -11.06 28.26 -16.18
N ALA A 57 -11.63 27.11 -16.54
CA ALA A 57 -12.65 27.02 -17.59
C ALA A 57 -13.89 27.83 -17.24
N ALA A 58 -14.38 27.74 -16.00
CA ALA A 58 -15.56 28.49 -15.55
C ALA A 58 -15.37 30.01 -15.55
N GLN A 59 -14.17 30.49 -15.28
CA GLN A 59 -13.89 31.95 -15.19
C GLN A 59 -13.43 32.54 -16.49
N ASN A 60 -12.63 31.83 -17.28
CA ASN A 60 -11.88 32.40 -18.39
C ASN A 60 -12.33 31.89 -19.76
N ILE A 61 -13.12 30.81 -19.86
CA ILE A 61 -13.56 30.23 -21.13
C ILE A 61 -15.08 30.34 -21.25
N LEU A 62 -15.82 29.70 -20.36
CA LEU A 62 -17.27 29.55 -20.46
C LEU A 62 -18.07 30.89 -20.51
N PRO A 63 -17.72 31.93 -19.76
CA PRO A 63 -18.44 33.21 -19.82
C PRO A 63 -18.37 33.92 -21.18
N TYR A 64 -17.43 33.52 -22.02
CA TYR A 64 -17.24 34.11 -23.36
C TYR A 64 -17.79 33.22 -24.48
N ARG A 65 -18.51 32.17 -24.17
CA ARG A 65 -19.09 31.20 -25.13
C ARG A 65 -20.61 31.21 -25.05
N THR A 66 -21.22 30.72 -26.12
CA THR A 66 -22.64 30.38 -26.20
C THR A 66 -22.75 28.86 -26.44
N ALA A 67 -23.90 28.25 -26.28
CA ALA A 67 -24.11 26.84 -26.58
C ALA A 67 -23.68 26.46 -28.02
N LYS A 68 -23.81 27.41 -28.97
CA LYS A 68 -23.41 27.19 -30.36
C LYS A 68 -21.93 27.33 -30.63
N THR A 69 -21.24 28.16 -29.86
CA THR A 69 -19.78 28.42 -30.02
C THR A 69 -18.92 27.66 -29.02
N PHE A 70 -19.53 26.87 -28.18
CA PHE A 70 -18.83 26.01 -27.23
C PHE A 70 -18.11 24.88 -27.97
N ASP A 71 -16.80 24.82 -27.82
CA ASP A 71 -15.98 23.73 -28.32
C ASP A 71 -15.41 22.91 -27.12
N PRO A 72 -15.77 21.64 -26.98
CA PRO A 72 -15.20 20.79 -25.96
C PRO A 72 -13.67 20.70 -25.98
N ALA A 73 -13.02 20.85 -27.13
CA ALA A 73 -11.58 20.81 -27.28
C ALA A 73 -10.86 21.99 -26.58
N GLU A 74 -11.56 23.05 -26.22
CA GLU A 74 -11.01 24.16 -25.43
C GLU A 74 -10.90 23.84 -23.94
N LEU A 75 -11.58 22.75 -23.47
CA LEU A 75 -11.48 22.32 -22.09
C LEU A 75 -10.34 21.34 -21.90
N ASP A 76 -9.70 21.41 -20.72
CA ASP A 76 -8.73 20.37 -20.32
C ASP A 76 -9.44 19.01 -20.31
N PRO A 77 -8.84 17.94 -20.80
CA PRO A 77 -9.42 16.58 -20.81
C PRO A 77 -9.85 16.04 -19.43
N LEU A 78 -9.40 16.67 -18.35
CA LEU A 78 -9.85 16.35 -16.99
C LEU A 78 -11.20 16.99 -16.64
N CYS A 79 -11.68 17.96 -17.42
CA CYS A 79 -12.97 18.63 -17.18
C CYS A 79 -14.10 17.72 -17.66
N ARG A 80 -14.90 17.20 -16.72
CA ARG A 80 -16.19 16.58 -17.03
C ARG A 80 -17.25 17.66 -17.01
N TYR A 81 -18.07 17.72 -18.06
CA TYR A 81 -19.06 18.78 -18.19
C TYR A 81 -20.42 18.24 -18.64
N VAL A 82 -21.46 18.98 -18.30
CA VAL A 82 -22.79 18.89 -18.91
C VAL A 82 -23.29 20.31 -19.21
N LEU A 83 -23.73 20.52 -20.44
CA LEU A 83 -24.43 21.77 -20.85
C LEU A 83 -25.93 21.56 -20.72
N ILE A 84 -26.58 22.47 -20.03
CA ILE A 84 -28.02 22.47 -19.78
C ILE A 84 -28.60 23.72 -20.37
N ASP A 85 -29.74 23.65 -21.04
CA ASP A 85 -30.42 24.78 -21.63
C ASP A 85 -30.71 25.90 -20.61
N ALA A 86 -31.05 27.08 -21.09
CA ALA A 86 -31.33 28.21 -20.23
C ALA A 86 -32.55 27.99 -19.31
N GLU A 87 -33.49 27.17 -19.74
CA GLU A 87 -34.68 26.77 -18.99
C GLU A 87 -34.40 25.67 -17.93
N GLY A 88 -33.24 25.01 -18.01
CA GLY A 88 -32.80 24.00 -17.06
C GLY A 88 -33.38 22.59 -17.28
N ASN A 89 -34.00 22.35 -18.43
CA ASN A 89 -34.80 21.15 -18.72
C ASN A 89 -34.08 20.13 -19.62
N THR A 90 -33.18 20.59 -20.50
CA THR A 90 -32.62 19.77 -21.57
C THR A 90 -31.08 19.76 -21.50
N VAL A 91 -30.50 18.55 -21.55
CA VAL A 91 -29.06 18.39 -21.74
C VAL A 91 -28.72 18.58 -23.21
N LEU A 92 -27.90 19.61 -23.50
CA LEU A 92 -27.48 19.95 -24.85
C LEU A 92 -26.23 19.17 -25.29
N ALA A 93 -25.26 19.00 -24.38
CA ALA A 93 -24.03 18.26 -24.62
C ALA A 93 -23.40 17.81 -23.30
N THR A 94 -22.66 16.70 -23.34
CA THR A 94 -21.92 16.18 -22.19
C THR A 94 -20.78 15.27 -22.64
N ASN A 95 -19.70 15.20 -21.85
CA ASN A 95 -18.67 14.18 -21.95
C ASN A 95 -18.71 13.20 -20.77
N MET A 96 -19.74 13.28 -19.93
CA MET A 96 -19.93 12.39 -18.79
C MET A 96 -20.56 11.07 -19.25
N ASP A 97 -20.15 9.97 -18.64
CA ASP A 97 -20.88 8.70 -18.76
C ASP A 97 -22.26 8.78 -18.07
N SER A 98 -23.09 7.78 -18.27
CA SER A 98 -24.47 7.74 -17.76
C SER A 98 -24.56 7.86 -16.23
N SER A 99 -23.60 7.29 -15.51
CA SER A 99 -23.58 7.31 -14.04
C SER A 99 -23.22 8.69 -13.50
N HIS A 100 -22.21 9.33 -14.07
CA HIS A 100 -21.79 10.66 -13.71
C HIS A 100 -22.83 11.71 -14.12
N LEU A 101 -23.42 11.55 -15.32
CA LEU A 101 -24.49 12.43 -15.78
C LEU A 101 -25.71 12.39 -14.84
N GLN A 102 -26.13 11.19 -14.43
CA GLN A 102 -27.25 11.04 -13.49
C GLN A 102 -26.96 11.76 -12.16
N LYS A 103 -25.75 11.65 -11.62
CA LYS A 103 -25.35 12.35 -10.41
C LYS A 103 -25.31 13.87 -10.62
N ALA A 104 -24.76 14.34 -11.75
CA ALA A 104 -24.74 15.75 -12.11
C ALA A 104 -26.14 16.34 -12.21
N MET A 105 -27.09 15.62 -12.81
CA MET A 105 -28.48 16.06 -12.92
C MET A 105 -29.20 16.08 -11.57
N ARG A 106 -28.91 15.14 -10.66
CA ARG A 106 -29.41 15.19 -9.28
C ARG A 106 -28.87 16.43 -8.53
N GLU A 107 -27.60 16.76 -8.71
CA GLU A 107 -27.04 17.99 -8.15
C GLU A 107 -27.69 19.24 -8.75
N TRP A 108 -27.97 19.22 -10.05
CA TRP A 108 -28.66 20.31 -10.72
C TRP A 108 -30.07 20.57 -10.14
N THR A 109 -30.85 19.51 -9.93
CA THR A 109 -32.21 19.58 -9.36
C THR A 109 -32.24 19.78 -7.84
N GLY A 110 -31.10 19.74 -7.17
CA GLY A 110 -31.02 19.89 -5.70
C GLY A 110 -31.41 18.63 -4.93
N ASP A 111 -31.54 17.49 -5.59
CA ASP A 111 -32.02 16.22 -5.02
C ASP A 111 -30.87 15.33 -4.50
N LEU A 112 -29.66 15.86 -4.44
CA LEU A 112 -28.51 15.17 -3.84
C LEU A 112 -28.59 15.20 -2.31
N ARG A 113 -29.14 14.15 -1.72
CA ARG A 113 -28.79 13.80 -0.35
C ARG A 113 -27.29 13.46 -0.37
N ARG A 114 -26.46 14.20 0.38
CA ARG A 114 -25.02 13.93 0.54
C ARG A 114 -24.85 12.49 0.96
N GLU A 115 -24.54 11.62 0.02
CA GLU A 115 -24.06 10.27 0.30
C GLU A 115 -22.66 10.41 0.91
N ILE A 116 -22.53 10.04 2.17
CA ILE A 116 -21.25 10.04 2.90
C ILE A 116 -20.28 9.12 2.14
N GLY A 117 -19.20 9.68 1.57
CA GLY A 117 -18.11 8.92 1.00
C GLY A 117 -17.71 9.21 -0.45
N TYR A 118 -18.44 10.04 -1.19
CA TYR A 118 -18.07 10.49 -2.53
C TYR A 118 -18.11 12.01 -2.62
N GLU A 119 -16.96 12.62 -2.43
CA GLU A 119 -16.78 14.06 -2.62
C GLU A 119 -16.62 14.38 -4.11
N GLN A 120 -17.71 14.32 -4.87
CA GLN A 120 -17.76 14.92 -6.18
C GLN A 120 -18.17 16.37 -6.02
N TYR A 121 -17.36 17.24 -6.58
CA TYR A 121 -17.62 18.69 -6.52
C TYR A 121 -18.15 19.14 -7.87
N TYR A 122 -19.10 20.07 -7.82
CA TYR A 122 -19.72 20.66 -9.00
C TYR A 122 -19.54 22.16 -8.99
N LEU A 123 -19.17 22.70 -10.16
CA LEU A 123 -19.07 24.13 -10.38
C LEU A 123 -20.05 24.55 -11.49
N ARG A 124 -20.86 25.53 -11.22
CA ARG A 124 -21.83 26.08 -12.17
C ARG A 124 -21.25 27.31 -12.86
N ALA A 125 -21.17 27.28 -14.18
CA ALA A 125 -20.79 28.43 -15.00
C ALA A 125 -21.93 28.74 -15.98
N ARG A 126 -22.22 30.03 -16.16
CA ARG A 126 -23.26 30.48 -17.09
C ARG A 126 -22.60 31.00 -18.35
N LEU A 127 -23.06 30.57 -19.51
CA LEU A 127 -22.67 31.06 -20.83
C LEU A 127 -23.41 32.36 -21.16
N GLN A 128 -22.99 33.04 -22.24
CA GLN A 128 -23.58 34.33 -22.65
C GLN A 128 -25.06 34.24 -23.04
N ASP A 129 -25.48 33.10 -23.58
CA ASP A 129 -26.88 32.87 -24.01
C ASP A 129 -27.79 32.35 -22.88
N GLY A 130 -27.29 32.32 -21.64
CA GLY A 130 -28.03 31.80 -20.48
C GLY A 130 -27.91 30.32 -20.26
N THR A 131 -27.35 29.55 -21.20
CA THR A 131 -27.01 28.13 -21.02
C THR A 131 -26.11 27.94 -19.80
N VAL A 132 -26.33 26.87 -19.04
CA VAL A 132 -25.52 26.54 -17.86
C VAL A 132 -24.60 25.36 -18.16
N CYS A 133 -23.34 25.54 -17.90
CA CYS A 133 -22.36 24.46 -17.87
C CYS A 133 -22.14 24.05 -16.43
N LEU A 134 -22.44 22.79 -16.11
CA LEU A 134 -22.10 22.17 -14.85
C LEU A 134 -20.81 21.36 -15.04
N LEU A 135 -19.74 21.80 -14.39
CA LEU A 135 -18.45 21.12 -14.38
C LEU A 135 -18.35 20.22 -13.15
N GLN A 136 -17.97 18.99 -13.38
CA GLN A 136 -17.72 18.02 -12.31
C GLN A 136 -16.22 17.78 -12.17
N PHE A 137 -15.73 17.76 -10.94
CA PHE A 137 -14.35 17.39 -10.62
C PHE A 137 -14.28 16.62 -9.31
N ASP A 138 -13.20 15.91 -9.14
CA ASP A 138 -12.81 15.24 -7.90
C ASP A 138 -11.40 15.67 -7.48
N TYR A 139 -11.02 15.39 -6.24
CA TYR A 139 -9.67 15.60 -5.75
C TYR A 139 -8.85 14.30 -5.82
N ALA A 140 -9.03 13.54 -6.89
CA ALA A 140 -8.23 12.36 -7.17
C ALA A 140 -6.91 12.76 -7.85
N VAL A 141 -5.87 11.95 -7.64
CA VAL A 141 -4.59 12.06 -8.38
C VAL A 141 -4.76 11.32 -9.70
N PRO A 142 -4.83 12.04 -10.84
CA PRO A 142 -5.00 11.36 -12.13
C PRO A 142 -3.66 10.98 -12.75
N TYR A 143 -3.67 9.93 -13.59
CA TYR A 143 -2.56 9.67 -14.50
C TYR A 143 -2.44 10.83 -15.50
N ALA A 144 -1.21 11.20 -15.85
CA ALA A 144 -0.98 12.21 -16.90
C ALA A 144 -1.36 11.68 -18.28
N ASP A 145 -1.09 10.39 -18.54
CA ASP A 145 -1.44 9.72 -19.79
C ASP A 145 -2.94 9.36 -19.80
N PRO A 146 -3.72 9.84 -20.78
CA PRO A 146 -5.13 9.50 -20.94
C PRO A 146 -5.37 7.99 -21.07
N THR A 147 -4.51 7.27 -21.78
CA THR A 147 -4.66 5.82 -22.02
C THR A 147 -4.59 5.05 -20.71
N LEU A 148 -3.68 5.44 -19.81
CA LEU A 148 -3.57 4.83 -18.48
C LEU A 148 -4.79 5.14 -17.61
N ARG A 149 -5.36 6.32 -17.78
CA ARG A 149 -6.55 6.77 -17.03
C ARG A 149 -7.78 5.94 -17.39
N ASP A 150 -7.89 5.52 -18.66
CA ASP A 150 -9.03 4.74 -19.15
C ASP A 150 -8.89 3.23 -18.89
N THR A 151 -7.64 2.73 -18.73
CA THR A 151 -7.36 1.29 -18.63
C THR A 151 -7.04 0.82 -17.22
N LEU A 152 -6.47 1.67 -16.37
CA LEU A 152 -6.07 1.31 -15.02
C LEU A 152 -7.09 1.81 -13.98
N PRO A 153 -7.20 1.12 -12.83
CA PRO A 153 -7.91 1.64 -11.68
C PRO A 153 -7.35 3.00 -11.25
N ASP A 154 -8.11 3.74 -10.45
CA ASP A 154 -7.65 5.01 -9.92
C ASP A 154 -6.30 4.86 -9.17
N VAL A 155 -5.50 5.93 -9.23
CA VAL A 155 -4.14 5.94 -8.68
C VAL A 155 -4.12 5.63 -7.18
N GLN A 156 -5.13 6.10 -6.42
CA GLN A 156 -5.19 5.88 -4.97
C GLN A 156 -5.41 4.41 -4.65
N THR A 157 -6.34 3.74 -5.35
CA THR A 157 -6.59 2.30 -5.21
C THR A 157 -5.36 1.49 -5.61
N MET A 158 -4.71 1.81 -6.72
CA MET A 158 -3.49 1.13 -7.15
C MET A 158 -2.36 1.34 -6.15
N HIS A 159 -2.17 2.57 -5.67
CA HIS A 159 -1.16 2.88 -4.66
C HIS A 159 -1.40 2.09 -3.37
N LEU A 160 -2.64 2.03 -2.89
CA LEU A 160 -3.01 1.27 -1.69
C LEU A 160 -2.72 -0.23 -1.85
N ILE A 161 -3.18 -0.83 -2.96
CA ILE A 161 -2.99 -2.26 -3.24
C ILE A 161 -1.49 -2.61 -3.30
N LEU A 162 -0.72 -1.87 -4.09
CA LEU A 162 0.72 -2.11 -4.23
C LEU A 162 1.46 -1.87 -2.91
N GLY A 163 1.07 -0.87 -2.12
CA GLY A 163 1.62 -0.62 -0.79
C GLY A 163 1.36 -1.77 0.18
N ILE A 164 0.16 -2.35 0.18
CA ILE A 164 -0.16 -3.54 0.98
C ILE A 164 0.71 -4.73 0.54
N PHE A 165 0.84 -5.00 -0.77
CA PHE A 165 1.70 -6.07 -1.27
C PHE A 165 3.16 -5.87 -0.87
N LEU A 166 3.67 -4.65 -0.93
CA LEU A 166 5.02 -4.33 -0.48
C LEU A 166 5.21 -4.65 1.01
N LEU A 167 4.29 -4.21 1.88
CA LEU A 167 4.36 -4.48 3.31
C LEU A 167 4.27 -5.97 3.63
N VAL A 168 3.34 -6.68 2.99
CA VAL A 168 3.23 -8.15 3.14
C VAL A 168 4.53 -8.83 2.70
N GLY A 169 5.13 -8.40 1.60
CA GLY A 169 6.42 -8.90 1.12
C GLY A 169 7.55 -8.69 2.13
N VAL A 170 7.64 -7.49 2.72
CA VAL A 170 8.64 -7.17 3.76
C VAL A 170 8.47 -8.05 5.00
N VAL A 171 7.24 -8.21 5.47
CA VAL A 171 6.93 -9.08 6.62
C VAL A 171 7.26 -10.54 6.32
N ALA A 172 6.84 -11.05 5.17
CA ALA A 172 7.13 -12.42 4.75
C ALA A 172 8.65 -12.68 4.63
N TRP A 173 9.39 -11.76 4.02
CA TRP A 173 10.83 -11.82 3.92
C TRP A 173 11.51 -11.82 5.30
N SER A 174 11.12 -10.91 6.19
CA SER A 174 11.65 -10.82 7.55
C SER A 174 11.38 -12.08 8.33
N THR A 175 10.15 -12.62 8.28
CA THR A 175 9.75 -13.87 8.94
C THR A 175 10.51 -15.07 8.40
N HIS A 176 10.69 -15.17 7.08
CA HIS A 176 11.46 -16.23 6.46
C HIS A 176 12.92 -16.22 6.94
N ARG A 177 13.55 -15.04 6.95
CA ARG A 177 14.94 -14.88 7.40
C ARG A 177 15.10 -15.23 8.88
N SER A 178 14.20 -14.74 9.73
CA SER A 178 14.19 -15.04 11.17
C SER A 178 13.94 -16.51 11.45
N GLY A 179 12.97 -17.10 10.76
CA GLY A 179 12.65 -18.54 10.90
C GLY A 179 13.79 -19.45 10.42
N ALA A 180 14.61 -19.03 9.46
CA ALA A 180 15.77 -19.80 9.01
C ALA A 180 16.83 -19.95 10.12
N PHE A 181 17.05 -18.89 10.91
CA PHE A 181 17.96 -18.96 12.06
C PHE A 181 17.43 -19.91 13.13
N LEU A 182 16.19 -19.75 13.56
CA LEU A 182 15.58 -20.62 14.59
C LEU A 182 15.51 -22.07 14.14
N ARG A 183 15.16 -22.33 12.88
CA ARG A 183 15.15 -23.70 12.32
C ARG A 183 16.53 -24.38 12.38
N ARG A 184 17.61 -23.65 12.12
CA ARG A 184 18.97 -24.19 12.21
C ARG A 184 19.33 -24.59 13.65
N GLU A 185 19.02 -23.71 14.62
CA GLU A 185 19.28 -24.01 16.04
C GLU A 185 18.42 -25.19 16.53
N THR A 186 17.14 -25.24 16.16
CA THR A 186 16.24 -26.35 16.51
C THR A 186 16.66 -27.67 15.84
N ALA A 187 17.02 -27.64 14.56
CA ALA A 187 17.49 -28.85 13.86
C ALA A 187 18.75 -29.42 14.49
N ARG A 188 19.67 -28.57 14.94
CA ARG A 188 20.85 -28.98 15.67
C ARG A 188 20.51 -29.66 17.00
N LEU A 189 19.61 -29.07 17.78
CA LEU A 189 19.15 -29.67 19.05
C LEU A 189 18.52 -31.05 18.82
N THR A 190 17.67 -31.17 17.79
CA THR A 190 17.02 -32.42 17.42
C THR A 190 18.05 -33.50 17.01
N GLU A 191 19.07 -33.11 16.23
CA GLU A 191 20.12 -34.04 15.79
C GLU A 191 20.96 -34.53 16.98
N VAL A 192 21.37 -33.62 17.88
CA VAL A 192 22.10 -34.03 19.10
C VAL A 192 21.26 -34.96 19.99
N SER A 193 19.96 -34.60 20.17
CA SER A 193 19.03 -35.47 20.94
C SER A 193 18.91 -36.87 20.32
N ARG A 194 18.85 -36.97 18.98
CA ARG A 194 18.81 -38.23 18.26
C ARG A 194 20.09 -39.05 18.47
N GLN A 195 21.26 -38.40 18.38
CA GLN A 195 22.56 -39.08 18.57
C GLN A 195 22.71 -39.61 19.98
N VAL A 196 22.28 -38.86 21.00
CA VAL A 196 22.25 -39.36 22.40
C VAL A 196 21.30 -40.54 22.55
N ALA A 197 20.11 -40.50 21.95
CA ALA A 197 19.13 -41.59 22.02
C ALA A 197 19.62 -42.88 21.29
N GLU A 198 20.37 -42.72 20.20
CA GLU A 198 20.96 -43.86 19.45
C GLU A 198 22.20 -44.48 20.15
N LYS A 199 22.55 -44.01 21.35
CA LYS A 199 23.70 -44.50 22.14
C LYS A 199 25.03 -44.42 21.39
N LYS A 200 25.20 -43.45 20.52
CA LYS A 200 26.50 -43.12 19.94
C LYS A 200 27.41 -42.61 21.04
N GLY A 201 28.71 -43.00 21.02
CA GLY A 201 29.66 -42.55 22.03
C GLY A 201 29.59 -41.03 22.26
N ILE A 202 29.45 -40.62 23.52
CA ILE A 202 29.24 -39.23 23.90
C ILE A 202 30.43 -38.35 23.50
N GLU A 203 31.64 -38.94 23.46
CA GLU A 203 32.87 -38.27 23.07
C GLU A 203 32.87 -37.72 21.65
N ASP A 204 32.03 -38.26 20.74
CA ASP A 204 31.94 -37.84 19.36
C ASP A 204 30.83 -36.79 19.13
N ILE A 205 30.06 -36.43 20.16
CA ILE A 205 28.93 -35.49 20.02
C ILE A 205 29.35 -34.08 20.38
N ASP A 206 29.18 -33.11 19.43
CA ASP A 206 29.45 -31.69 19.69
C ASP A 206 28.25 -31.00 20.38
N PHE A 207 28.31 -30.89 21.69
CA PHE A 207 27.36 -30.17 22.53
C PHE A 207 27.62 -28.67 22.57
N THR A 208 28.65 -28.16 21.88
CA THR A 208 29.03 -26.77 21.92
C THR A 208 28.48 -25.98 20.73
N GLY A 209 28.46 -24.64 20.82
CA GLY A 209 28.24 -23.78 19.66
C GLY A 209 26.81 -23.26 19.50
N ALA A 210 25.87 -23.52 20.43
CA ALA A 210 24.63 -22.79 20.48
C ALA A 210 24.86 -21.28 20.66
N LYS A 211 24.11 -20.47 19.97
CA LYS A 211 24.18 -19.02 20.07
C LYS A 211 23.13 -18.44 21.04
N VAL A 212 22.09 -19.21 21.29
CA VAL A 212 20.98 -18.87 22.17
C VAL A 212 21.15 -19.61 23.49
N ARG A 213 21.00 -18.90 24.60
CA ARG A 213 21.23 -19.42 25.95
C ARG A 213 20.36 -20.64 26.27
N GLU A 214 19.09 -20.56 25.94
CA GLU A 214 18.10 -21.60 26.19
C GLU A 214 18.43 -22.90 25.40
N TYR A 215 19.02 -22.79 24.22
CA TYR A 215 19.51 -23.96 23.47
C TYR A 215 20.82 -24.50 24.04
N ASP A 216 21.73 -23.67 24.55
CA ASP A 216 22.95 -24.08 25.23
C ASP A 216 22.63 -24.85 26.52
N GLU A 217 21.65 -24.36 27.29
CA GLU A 217 21.17 -25.03 28.52
C GLU A 217 20.55 -26.40 28.18
N ALA A 218 19.76 -26.50 27.10
CA ALA A 218 19.19 -27.79 26.65
C ALA A 218 20.26 -28.77 26.16
N LEU A 219 21.28 -28.31 25.44
CA LEU A 219 22.41 -29.17 25.02
C LEU A 219 23.20 -29.68 26.20
N ARG A 220 23.45 -28.88 27.24
CA ARG A 220 24.11 -29.33 28.48
C ARG A 220 23.28 -30.37 29.24
N ALA A 221 21.95 -30.19 29.28
CA ALA A 221 21.07 -31.18 29.90
C ALA A 221 21.11 -32.54 29.15
N LEU A 222 21.15 -32.49 27.81
CA LEU A 222 21.31 -33.69 26.97
C LEU A 222 22.69 -34.36 27.19
N GLN A 223 23.76 -33.59 27.38
CA GLN A 223 25.09 -34.13 27.69
C GLN A 223 25.08 -34.90 29.02
N LEU A 224 24.54 -34.29 30.09
CA LEU A 224 24.45 -34.92 31.39
C LEU A 224 23.63 -36.23 31.36
N MET A 225 22.47 -36.20 30.67
CA MET A 225 21.66 -37.42 30.49
C MET A 225 22.43 -38.51 29.71
N GLY A 226 23.21 -38.12 28.72
CA GLY A 226 24.02 -39.04 27.94
C GLY A 226 25.14 -39.68 28.78
N GLU A 227 25.82 -38.91 29.64
CA GLU A 227 26.83 -39.37 30.56
C GLU A 227 26.25 -40.39 31.57
N GLU A 228 25.10 -40.08 32.19
CA GLU A 228 24.38 -40.98 33.10
C GLU A 228 23.97 -42.30 32.43
N LEU A 229 23.50 -42.23 31.17
CA LEU A 229 23.16 -43.43 30.39
C LEU A 229 24.38 -44.31 30.10
N THR A 230 25.53 -43.71 29.84
CA THR A 230 26.77 -44.45 29.58
C THR A 230 27.27 -45.13 30.83
N ASP A 231 27.27 -44.45 31.98
CA ASP A 231 27.68 -45.00 33.27
C ASP A 231 26.76 -46.15 33.71
N SER A 232 25.45 -46.04 33.50
CA SER A 232 24.47 -47.07 33.85
C SER A 232 24.59 -48.37 33.01
N LEU A 233 25.26 -48.31 31.86
CA LEU A 233 25.47 -49.45 30.96
C LEU A 233 26.81 -50.12 31.18
N GLN A 234 27.74 -49.56 31.98
CA GLN A 234 29.03 -50.13 32.32
C GLN A 234 29.02 -50.94 33.65
N VAL A 235 27.90 -50.92 34.36
CA VAL A 235 27.61 -51.69 35.53
C VAL A 235 26.90 -53.01 35.14
#